data_2eb6a14d3080e78eabf26b9fcc1825cc
#
_entry.id   2eb6a14d3080e78eabf26b9fcc1825cc
#
_cell.length_a   1.000
_cell.length_b   1.000
_cell.length_c   1.000
_cell.angle_alpha   90.00
_cell.angle_beta   90.00
_cell.angle_gamma   90.00
#
_symmetry.space_group_name_H-M   'P 1'
#
loop_
_entity.id
_entity.type
_entity.pdbx_description
1 polymer ?
#
loop_
_entity_poly.entity_id
_entity_poly.type
_entity_poly.pdbx_seq_one_letter_code
_entity_poly.pdbx_strand_id
1 'polypeptide(L)'
;MGSPLMDKSKAFALRIIKVCNEVKREKRESILTNQLVRSGTSIGANIREAFYAHGKADFIAKLQIALKECSESEYWLELLIESGYYYDKSILDQCIEIKKMLIASINTAKNHQKQ
;
A
#
# COMPACT_ATOMS: atom_id res chain seq x y z
N MET A 1 0.53 -15.75 14.75
CA MET A 1 1.68 -15.24 14.03
C MET A 1 1.27 -14.61 12.72
N GLY A 2 1.45 -13.34 12.61
CA GLY A 2 1.14 -12.65 11.37
C GLY A 2 2.34 -12.59 10.44
N SER A 3 2.06 -12.26 9.21
CA SER A 3 3.08 -11.91 8.25
C SER A 3 3.50 -10.46 8.50
N PRO A 4 4.80 -10.13 8.48
CA PRO A 4 5.23 -8.73 8.55
C PRO A 4 4.57 -7.87 7.47
N LEU A 5 4.38 -8.43 6.29
CA LEU A 5 3.74 -7.72 5.18
C LEU A 5 2.27 -7.41 5.48
N MET A 6 1.54 -8.37 6.06
CA MET A 6 0.15 -8.16 6.47
C MET A 6 0.06 -7.10 7.58
N ASP A 7 0.93 -7.18 8.57
CA ASP A 7 0.91 -6.26 9.71
C ASP A 7 1.27 -4.83 9.28
N LYS A 8 2.31 -4.68 8.47
CA LYS A 8 2.74 -3.36 8.01
C LYS A 8 1.74 -2.72 7.06
N SER A 9 1.13 -3.50 6.19
CA SER A 9 0.13 -2.96 5.25
C SER A 9 -1.15 -2.55 5.98
N LYS A 10 -1.53 -3.26 7.04
CA LYS A 10 -2.69 -2.87 7.85
C LYS A 10 -2.39 -1.59 8.63
N ALA A 11 -1.21 -1.50 9.24
CA ALA A 11 -0.79 -0.29 9.97
C ALA A 11 -0.76 0.91 9.03
N PHE A 12 -0.25 0.72 7.82
CA PHE A 12 -0.22 1.77 6.80
C PHE A 12 -1.64 2.21 6.42
N ALA A 13 -2.55 1.26 6.19
CA ALA A 13 -3.93 1.57 5.84
C ALA A 13 -4.62 2.40 6.93
N LEU A 14 -4.42 2.05 8.19
CA LEU A 14 -4.98 2.80 9.31
C LEU A 14 -4.43 4.22 9.34
N ARG A 15 -3.13 4.39 9.09
CA ARG A 15 -2.51 5.71 9.03
C ARG A 15 -3.04 6.52 7.86
N ILE A 16 -3.20 5.90 6.70
CA ILE A 16 -3.76 6.54 5.50
C ILE A 16 -5.16 7.09 5.78
N ILE A 17 -6.01 6.30 6.43
CA ILE A 17 -7.37 6.73 6.78
C ILE A 17 -7.32 7.97 7.67
N LYS A 18 -6.45 7.96 8.67
CA LYS A 18 -6.32 9.08 9.61
C LYS A 18 -5.82 10.33 8.91
N VAL A 19 -4.78 10.21 8.08
CA VAL A 19 -4.20 11.33 7.33
C VAL A 19 -5.21 11.91 6.35
N CYS A 20 -5.91 11.06 5.62
CA CYS A 20 -6.92 11.52 4.65
C CYS A 20 -8.05 12.29 5.34
N ASN A 21 -8.51 11.80 6.49
CA ASN A 21 -9.55 12.50 7.25
C ASN A 21 -9.06 13.87 7.73
N GLU A 22 -7.82 13.95 8.19
CA GLU A 22 -7.21 15.20 8.64
C GLU A 22 -7.11 16.21 7.50
N VAL A 23 -6.58 15.79 6.34
CA VAL A 23 -6.42 16.67 5.18
C VAL A 23 -7.77 17.15 4.65
N LYS A 24 -8.75 16.25 4.57
CA LYS A 24 -10.12 16.64 4.14
C LYS A 24 -10.69 17.71 5.06
N ARG A 25 -10.55 17.52 6.36
CA ARG A 25 -11.12 18.42 7.35
C ARG A 25 -10.41 19.77 7.36
N GLU A 26 -9.08 19.78 7.37
CA GLU A 26 -8.29 20.97 7.55
C GLU A 26 -7.99 21.73 6.27
N LYS A 27 -7.82 21.02 5.17
CA LYS A 27 -7.44 21.59 3.87
C LYS A 27 -8.56 21.58 2.85
N ARG A 28 -9.68 20.95 3.18
CA ARG A 28 -10.84 20.83 2.29
C ARG A 28 -10.45 20.19 0.94
N GLU A 29 -9.46 19.31 0.97
CA GLU A 29 -9.03 18.56 -0.20
C GLU A 29 -9.70 17.19 -0.16
N SER A 30 -10.41 16.79 -1.22
CA SER A 30 -11.11 15.51 -1.26
C SER A 30 -10.78 14.70 -2.51
N ILE A 31 -10.19 15.30 -3.52
CA ILE A 31 -9.91 14.61 -4.78
C ILE A 31 -8.74 13.65 -4.61
N LEU A 32 -7.60 14.17 -4.15
CA LEU A 32 -6.40 13.36 -3.94
C LEU A 32 -6.58 12.39 -2.78
N THR A 33 -7.21 12.85 -1.69
CA THR A 33 -7.42 12.01 -0.51
C THR A 33 -8.35 10.84 -0.82
N ASN A 34 -9.37 11.02 -1.65
CA ASN A 34 -10.24 9.91 -2.06
C ASN A 34 -9.47 8.85 -2.85
N GLN A 35 -8.57 9.27 -3.74
CA GLN A 35 -7.72 8.34 -4.48
C GLN A 35 -6.76 7.62 -3.53
N LEU A 36 -6.16 8.34 -2.60
CA LEU A 36 -5.20 7.78 -1.66
C LEU A 36 -5.84 6.76 -0.71
N VAL A 37 -7.03 7.07 -0.17
CA VAL A 37 -7.67 6.15 0.75
C VAL A 37 -8.06 4.85 0.03
N ARG A 38 -8.51 4.96 -1.23
CA ARG A 38 -8.83 3.79 -2.05
C ARG A 38 -7.59 2.93 -2.30
N SER A 39 -6.52 3.53 -2.82
CA SER A 39 -5.31 2.77 -3.15
C SER A 39 -4.58 2.29 -1.90
N GLY A 40 -4.47 3.15 -0.88
CA GLY A 40 -3.74 2.83 0.35
C GLY A 40 -4.36 1.69 1.16
N THR A 41 -5.69 1.57 1.14
CA THR A 41 -6.37 0.47 1.82
C THR A 41 -6.39 -0.79 0.97
N SER A 42 -6.31 -0.66 -0.36
CA SER A 42 -6.30 -1.80 -1.28
C SER A 42 -5.02 -2.62 -1.19
N ILE A 43 -3.91 -2.03 -0.76
CA ILE A 43 -2.63 -2.74 -0.60
C ILE A 43 -2.83 -3.93 0.37
N GLY A 44 -3.26 -3.64 1.58
CA GLY A 44 -3.46 -4.67 2.60
C GLY A 44 -4.54 -5.66 2.25
N ALA A 45 -5.62 -5.19 1.61
CA ALA A 45 -6.70 -6.06 1.17
C ALA A 45 -6.19 -7.12 0.20
N ASN A 46 -5.37 -6.73 -0.77
CA ASN A 46 -4.83 -7.67 -1.75
C ASN A 46 -3.76 -8.59 -1.15
N ILE A 47 -2.97 -8.09 -0.21
CA ILE A 47 -2.01 -8.92 0.52
C ILE A 47 -2.75 -10.02 1.29
N ARG A 48 -3.84 -9.66 1.97
CA ARG A 48 -4.64 -10.63 2.70
C ARG A 48 -5.21 -11.69 1.77
N GLU A 49 -5.73 -11.27 0.62
CA GLU A 49 -6.24 -12.21 -0.38
C GLU A 49 -5.15 -13.14 -0.90
N ALA A 50 -3.91 -12.62 -1.05
CA ALA A 50 -2.78 -13.46 -1.47
C ALA A 50 -2.54 -14.60 -0.50
N PHE A 51 -2.61 -14.34 0.80
CA PHE A 51 -2.37 -15.37 1.82
C PHE A 51 -3.50 -16.40 1.91
N TYR A 52 -4.65 -16.11 1.31
CA TYR A 52 -5.77 -17.05 1.22
C TYR A 52 -5.94 -17.59 -0.20
N ALA A 53 -4.95 -17.37 -1.08
CA ALA A 53 -5.02 -17.81 -2.46
C ALA A 53 -4.91 -19.33 -2.56
N HIS A 54 -5.52 -19.89 -3.61
CA HIS A 54 -5.58 -21.34 -3.81
C HIS A 54 -4.31 -21.93 -4.42
N GLY A 55 -3.41 -21.11 -4.93
CA GLY A 55 -2.18 -21.61 -5.54
C GLY A 55 -1.17 -20.49 -5.69
N LYS A 56 0.04 -20.90 -6.11
CA LYS A 56 1.16 -19.98 -6.20
C LYS A 56 0.93 -18.89 -7.24
N ALA A 57 0.35 -19.22 -8.38
CA ALA A 57 0.09 -18.26 -9.44
C ALA A 57 -0.89 -17.18 -8.95
N ASP A 58 -1.94 -17.57 -8.22
CA ASP A 58 -2.91 -16.62 -7.68
C ASP A 58 -2.28 -15.79 -6.56
N PHE A 59 -1.44 -16.40 -5.72
CA PHE A 59 -0.67 -15.69 -4.68
C PHE A 59 0.15 -14.56 -5.31
N ILE A 60 0.92 -14.89 -6.34
CA ILE A 60 1.76 -13.90 -7.06
C ILE A 60 0.88 -12.82 -7.69
N ALA A 61 -0.21 -13.20 -8.33
CA ALA A 61 -1.11 -12.24 -8.98
C ALA A 61 -1.66 -11.23 -7.98
N LYS A 62 -2.08 -11.68 -6.79
CA LYS A 62 -2.61 -10.80 -5.75
C LYS A 62 -1.54 -9.86 -5.20
N LEU A 63 -0.31 -10.35 -5.02
CA LEU A 63 0.80 -9.50 -4.58
C LEU A 63 1.15 -8.47 -5.65
N GLN A 64 1.05 -8.81 -6.92
CA GLN A 64 1.30 -7.87 -8.01
C GLN A 64 0.25 -6.75 -8.03
N ILE A 65 -1.01 -7.07 -7.74
CA ILE A 65 -2.06 -6.06 -7.61
C ILE A 65 -1.74 -5.14 -6.42
N ALA A 66 -1.33 -5.73 -5.28
CA ALA A 66 -0.94 -4.95 -4.12
C ALA A 66 0.22 -3.99 -4.44
N LEU A 67 1.20 -4.46 -5.21
CA LEU A 67 2.34 -3.64 -5.62
C LEU A 67 1.90 -2.47 -6.49
N LYS A 68 0.98 -2.71 -7.41
CA LYS A 68 0.41 -1.66 -8.26
C LYS A 68 -0.28 -0.60 -7.41
N GLU A 69 -1.10 -1.03 -6.45
CA GLU A 69 -1.79 -0.11 -5.55
C GLU A 69 -0.82 0.66 -4.66
N CYS A 70 0.26 0.01 -4.24
CA CYS A 70 1.31 0.64 -3.45
C CYS A 70 2.02 1.74 -4.25
N SER A 71 2.35 1.47 -5.50
CA SER A 71 2.96 2.44 -6.39
C SER A 71 2.03 3.63 -6.64
N GLU A 72 0.74 3.38 -6.80
CA GLU A 72 -0.25 4.44 -6.96
C GLU A 72 -0.35 5.29 -5.68
N SER A 73 -0.35 4.65 -4.52
CA SER A 73 -0.38 5.35 -3.23
C SER A 73 0.84 6.25 -3.04
N GLU A 74 1.99 5.77 -3.45
CA GLU A 74 3.23 6.56 -3.42
C GLU A 74 3.07 7.85 -4.22
N TYR A 75 2.48 7.75 -5.40
CA TYR A 75 2.25 8.90 -6.26
C TYR A 75 1.29 9.92 -5.61
N TRP A 76 0.16 9.45 -5.05
CA TRP A 76 -0.77 10.35 -4.38
C TRP A 76 -0.15 11.03 -3.17
N LEU A 77 0.70 10.31 -2.43
CA LEU A 77 1.42 10.88 -1.28
C LEU A 77 2.42 11.94 -1.72
N GLU A 78 3.14 11.68 -2.81
CA GLU A 78 4.06 12.67 -3.38
C GLU A 78 3.31 13.95 -3.74
N LEU A 79 2.16 13.81 -4.41
CA LEU A 79 1.36 14.97 -4.79
C LEU A 79 0.86 15.75 -3.58
N LEU A 80 0.37 15.07 -2.54
CA LEU A 80 -0.11 15.72 -1.34
C LEU A 80 0.98 16.49 -0.61
N ILE A 81 2.18 15.90 -0.54
CA ILE A 81 3.31 16.52 0.15
C ILE A 81 3.88 17.67 -0.66
N GLU A 82 4.12 17.46 -1.95
CA GLU A 82 4.73 18.47 -2.79
C GLU A 82 3.82 19.66 -3.06
N SER A 83 2.50 19.46 -3.02
CA SER A 83 1.55 20.55 -3.17
C SER A 83 1.21 21.25 -1.84
N GLY A 84 1.79 20.79 -0.73
CA GLY A 84 1.65 21.47 0.56
C GLY A 84 0.41 21.07 1.36
N TYR A 85 -0.35 20.07 0.94
CA TYR A 85 -1.51 19.62 1.69
C TYR A 85 -1.13 18.80 2.91
N TYR A 86 0.04 18.14 2.87
CA TYR A 86 0.52 17.34 4.00
C TYR A 86 2.03 17.53 4.13
N TYR A 87 2.56 17.33 5.33
CA TYR A 87 3.94 17.70 5.62
C TYR A 87 4.84 16.54 6.05
N ASP A 88 4.26 15.47 6.62
CA ASP A 88 5.05 14.41 7.25
C ASP A 88 5.45 13.35 6.23
N LYS A 89 6.71 13.40 5.82
CA LYS A 89 7.25 12.49 4.80
C LYS A 89 7.42 11.05 5.30
N SER A 90 7.31 10.81 6.61
CA SER A 90 7.48 9.46 7.14
C SER A 90 6.43 8.48 6.61
N ILE A 91 5.25 8.97 6.22
CA ILE A 91 4.23 8.13 5.62
C ILE A 91 4.66 7.65 4.23
N LEU A 92 5.39 8.48 3.50
CA LEU A 92 5.95 8.11 2.20
C LEU A 92 7.03 7.04 2.38
N ASP A 93 7.89 7.18 3.38
CA ASP A 93 8.91 6.19 3.70
C ASP A 93 8.27 4.84 4.04
N GLN A 94 7.16 4.86 4.78
CA GLN A 94 6.41 3.67 5.14
C GLN A 94 5.86 2.97 3.89
N CYS A 95 5.34 3.75 2.94
CA CYS A 95 4.84 3.24 1.66
C CYS A 95 5.97 2.56 0.86
N ILE A 96 7.12 3.22 0.80
CA ILE A 96 8.29 2.71 0.07
C ILE A 96 8.81 1.41 0.70
N GLU A 97 8.78 1.32 2.03
CA GLU A 97 9.16 0.09 2.73
C GLU A 97 8.27 -1.09 2.30
N ILE A 98 6.95 -0.86 2.27
CA ILE A 98 5.99 -1.89 1.85
C ILE A 98 6.25 -2.27 0.40
N LYS A 99 6.53 -1.30 -0.47
CA LYS A 99 6.84 -1.55 -1.86
C LYS A 99 8.03 -2.50 -2.00
N LYS A 100 9.11 -2.25 -1.27
CA LYS A 100 10.30 -3.08 -1.28
C LYS A 100 10.01 -4.50 -0.79
N MET A 101 9.20 -4.63 0.25
CA MET A 101 8.81 -5.92 0.78
C MET A 101 7.97 -6.72 -0.22
N LEU A 102 7.06 -6.04 -0.93
CA LEU A 102 6.24 -6.68 -1.95
C LEU A 102 7.10 -7.20 -3.10
N ILE A 103 8.04 -6.38 -3.57
CA ILE A 103 8.95 -6.77 -4.65
C ILE A 103 9.75 -8.00 -4.23
N ALA A 104 10.29 -8.00 -3.02
CA ALA A 104 11.06 -9.14 -2.50
C ALA A 104 10.21 -10.41 -2.41
N SER A 105 8.98 -10.29 -1.91
CA SER A 105 8.06 -11.43 -1.77
C SER A 105 7.67 -12.01 -3.13
N ILE A 106 7.39 -11.13 -4.10
CA ILE A 106 7.04 -11.56 -5.45
C ILE A 106 8.21 -12.31 -6.10
N ASN A 107 9.42 -11.73 -5.98
CA ASN A 107 10.62 -12.36 -6.57
C ASN A 107 10.90 -13.73 -5.95
N THR A 108 10.77 -13.85 -4.63
CA THR A 108 10.94 -15.13 -3.94
C THR A 108 9.92 -16.15 -4.44
N ALA A 109 8.66 -15.77 -4.54
CA ALA A 109 7.60 -16.66 -5.00
C ALA A 109 7.82 -17.11 -6.44
N LYS A 110 8.26 -16.20 -7.32
CA LYS A 110 8.55 -16.52 -8.72
C LYS A 110 9.72 -17.50 -8.85
N ASN A 111 10.75 -17.31 -8.03
CA ASN A 111 11.91 -18.20 -8.06
C ASN A 111 11.51 -19.62 -7.62
N HIS A 112 10.69 -19.75 -6.58
CA HIS A 112 10.18 -21.06 -6.16
C HIS A 112 9.26 -21.68 -7.21
N GLN A 113 8.49 -20.87 -7.92
CA GLN A 113 7.59 -21.36 -8.96
C GLN A 113 8.35 -21.99 -10.13
N LYS A 114 9.55 -21.49 -10.41
CA LYS A 114 10.39 -22.01 -11.53
C LYS A 114 11.07 -23.32 -11.19
N GLN A 115 11.13 -23.70 -9.95
CA GLN A 115 11.69 -24.96 -9.50
C GLN A 115 10.65 -26.07 -9.54
#